data_7f0c28ac474e383b658c98d8154fd957
#
_entry.id   7f0c28ac474e383b658c98d8154fd957
#
_cell.length_a   1.000
_cell.length_b   1.000
_cell.length_c   1.000
_cell.angle_alpha   90.00
_cell.angle_beta   90.00
_cell.angle_gamma   90.00
#
_symmetry.space_group_name_H-M   'P 1'
#
loop_
_entity.id
_entity.type
_entity.pdbx_description
1 polymer ?
#
loop_
_entity_poly.entity_id
_entity_poly.type
_entity_poly.pdbx_seq_one_letter_code
_entity_poly.pdbx_strand_id
1 'polypeptide(L)'
;MSQKKMSTRESPKKHWVFTLNNPSTGDESGLWLLPYEYAVLGQEVGESGTPHIQGYVIFKKKYRLNQLKTSSVQAGRCHWEPQSVYSTPAQAADYCMKDGNFKEFGELYVEYPEFLNIELYDGGHSDEFAEEEEPPLMRLKSVAHSSVGEML
;
A
#
# COMPACT_ATOMS: atom_id res chain seq x y z
N MET A 1 -6.00 14.41 32.51
CA MET A 1 -5.69 14.91 31.40
C MET A 1 -4.58 14.31 30.73
N SER A 2 -3.45 14.29 31.30
CA SER A 2 -2.38 13.74 30.66
C SER A 2 -2.57 12.33 30.26
N GLN A 3 -3.30 11.62 30.96
CA GLN A 3 -3.44 10.27 30.63
C GLN A 3 -4.14 10.17 29.33
N LYS A 4 -4.96 11.07 29.00
CA LYS A 4 -5.62 11.00 27.82
C LYS A 4 -4.66 11.07 26.72
N LYS A 5 -3.71 11.90 26.75
CA LYS A 5 -2.78 11.98 25.75
C LYS A 5 -2.03 10.75 25.61
N MET A 6 -1.67 10.14 26.66
CA MET A 6 -0.98 8.95 26.56
C MET A 6 -1.76 7.91 25.91
N SER A 7 -2.99 7.83 26.23
CA SER A 7 -3.76 6.76 25.70
C SER A 7 -3.96 6.95 24.22
N THR A 8 -3.79 8.13 23.69
CA THR A 8 -4.00 8.29 22.30
C THR A 8 -2.74 8.01 21.53
N ARG A 9 -1.63 7.73 22.20
CA ARG A 9 -0.43 7.46 21.49
C ARG A 9 -0.56 6.10 20.87
N GLU A 10 -0.47 5.99 19.58
CA GLU A 10 -0.62 4.73 18.95
C GLU A 10 0.67 4.04 18.76
N SER A 11 0.65 2.73 18.64
CA SER A 11 1.86 2.00 18.43
C SER A 11 2.34 2.25 17.01
N PRO A 12 3.62 2.12 16.77
CA PRO A 12 4.15 2.37 15.45
C PRO A 12 3.69 1.29 14.47
N LYS A 13 3.55 1.65 13.21
CA LYS A 13 3.07 0.74 12.20
C LYS A 13 3.94 0.81 10.96
N LYS A 14 3.89 -0.25 10.17
CA LYS A 14 4.63 -0.31 8.93
C LYS A 14 3.74 0.03 7.75
N HIS A 15 2.45 -0.25 7.84
CA HIS A 15 1.53 -0.10 6.72
C HIS A 15 0.73 1.19 6.83
N TRP A 16 0.87 2.04 5.84
CA TRP A 16 0.20 3.34 5.88
C TRP A 16 -0.44 3.69 4.56
N VAL A 17 -1.52 4.46 4.60
CA VAL A 17 -2.10 5.02 3.40
C VAL A 17 -1.97 6.52 3.52
N PHE A 18 -1.87 7.21 2.40
CA PHE A 18 -1.80 8.65 2.47
C PHE A 18 -2.48 9.30 1.28
N THR A 19 -2.84 10.55 1.44
CA THR A 19 -3.39 11.35 0.37
C THR A 19 -2.65 12.67 0.37
N LEU A 20 -2.22 13.12 -0.80
CA LEU A 20 -1.60 14.41 -0.92
C LEU A 20 -2.39 15.18 -1.96
N ASN A 21 -3.13 16.20 -1.51
CA ASN A 21 -3.95 16.99 -2.41
C ASN A 21 -3.13 18.07 -3.07
N ASN A 22 -3.42 18.34 -4.31
CA ASN A 22 -2.75 19.38 -5.08
C ASN A 22 -1.23 19.27 -5.01
N PRO A 23 -0.68 18.17 -5.49
CA PRO A 23 0.75 18.00 -5.43
C PRO A 23 1.45 18.99 -6.33
N SER A 24 2.58 19.51 -5.89
CA SER A 24 3.34 20.40 -6.71
C SER A 24 4.51 19.65 -7.30
N THR A 25 5.22 20.32 -8.20
CA THR A 25 6.36 19.72 -8.85
C THR A 25 7.36 19.26 -7.80
N GLY A 26 7.82 18.09 -7.94
CA GLY A 26 8.79 17.57 -6.99
C GLY A 26 8.19 16.81 -5.83
N ASP A 27 6.90 16.94 -5.59
CA ASP A 27 6.30 16.24 -4.47
C ASP A 27 6.36 14.74 -4.64
N GLU A 28 6.02 14.26 -5.81
CA GLU A 28 6.04 12.82 -5.99
C GLU A 28 7.46 12.30 -5.87
N SER A 29 8.43 12.98 -6.45
CA SER A 29 9.80 12.53 -6.35
C SER A 29 10.25 12.47 -4.90
N GLY A 30 9.87 13.45 -4.11
CA GLY A 30 10.24 13.45 -2.71
C GLY A 30 9.64 12.29 -1.96
N LEU A 31 8.40 11.94 -2.30
CA LEU A 31 7.76 10.84 -1.62
C LEU A 31 8.43 9.52 -1.95
N TRP A 32 8.98 9.38 -3.17
CA TRP A 32 9.65 8.15 -3.52
C TRP A 32 10.98 7.97 -2.81
N LEU A 33 11.48 8.99 -2.12
CA LEU A 33 12.74 8.87 -1.42
C LEU A 33 12.58 8.24 -0.03
N LEU A 34 11.36 8.03 0.41
CA LEU A 34 11.16 7.44 1.73
C LEU A 34 11.51 5.96 1.69
N PRO A 35 11.85 5.38 2.84
CA PRO A 35 12.35 4.00 2.87
C PRO A 35 11.25 2.95 2.83
N TYR A 36 10.75 2.67 1.65
CA TYR A 36 9.69 1.71 1.48
C TYR A 36 10.19 0.31 1.23
N GLU A 37 9.40 -0.63 1.66
CA GLU A 37 9.59 -2.01 1.31
C GLU A 37 8.68 -2.23 0.10
N TYR A 38 7.52 -1.62 0.10
CA TYR A 38 6.57 -1.66 -1.00
C TYR A 38 5.85 -0.33 -1.03
N ALA A 39 5.54 0.16 -2.20
CA ALA A 39 4.76 1.38 -2.29
C ALA A 39 4.05 1.45 -3.63
N VAL A 40 2.82 1.96 -3.61
CA VAL A 40 2.11 2.26 -4.84
C VAL A 40 1.53 3.64 -4.67
N LEU A 41 1.77 4.50 -5.65
CA LEU A 41 1.28 5.86 -5.62
C LEU A 41 0.45 6.07 -6.88
N GLY A 42 -0.81 6.40 -6.71
CA GLY A 42 -1.71 6.62 -7.83
C GLY A 42 -2.03 8.08 -7.99
N GLN A 43 -2.06 8.55 -9.23
CA GLN A 43 -2.42 9.92 -9.52
C GLN A 43 -3.88 9.95 -9.85
N GLU A 44 -4.66 10.73 -9.15
CA GLU A 44 -6.09 10.77 -9.33
C GLU A 44 -6.60 12.19 -9.39
N VAL A 45 -7.78 12.36 -9.96
CA VAL A 45 -8.41 13.66 -9.98
C VAL A 45 -9.79 13.47 -9.37
N GLY A 46 -10.08 14.20 -8.32
CA GLY A 46 -11.36 14.05 -7.64
C GLY A 46 -12.50 14.59 -8.46
N GLU A 47 -13.70 14.37 -7.97
CA GLU A 47 -14.87 14.80 -8.68
C GLU A 47 -14.87 16.28 -8.88
N SER A 48 -14.33 17.03 -7.98
CA SER A 48 -14.31 18.47 -8.13
C SER A 48 -13.13 18.92 -8.98
N GLY A 49 -12.38 18.00 -9.52
CA GLY A 49 -11.23 18.38 -10.34
C GLY A 49 -9.94 18.56 -9.57
N THR A 50 -9.91 18.23 -8.31
CA THR A 50 -8.71 18.43 -7.51
C THR A 50 -7.77 17.25 -7.72
N PRO A 51 -6.56 17.51 -8.21
CA PRO A 51 -5.62 16.42 -8.38
C PRO A 51 -5.06 15.99 -7.04
N HIS A 52 -4.78 14.72 -6.88
CA HIS A 52 -4.17 14.25 -5.65
C HIS A 52 -3.40 12.94 -5.90
N ILE A 53 -2.51 12.63 -4.99
CA ILE A 53 -1.80 11.36 -5.03
C ILE A 53 -2.34 10.52 -3.90
N GLN A 54 -2.77 9.31 -4.24
CA GLN A 54 -3.28 8.38 -3.26
C GLN A 54 -2.23 7.29 -3.13
N GLY A 55 -1.73 7.02 -1.95
CA GLY A 55 -0.67 6.05 -1.79
C GLY A 55 -0.92 5.01 -0.73
N TYR A 56 -0.35 3.84 -0.93
CA TYR A 56 -0.36 2.80 0.07
C TYR A 56 1.08 2.34 0.15
N VAL A 57 1.67 2.33 1.34
CA VAL A 57 3.07 1.99 1.48
C VAL A 57 3.31 1.07 2.65
N ILE A 58 4.36 0.26 2.53
CA ILE A 58 4.82 -0.55 3.61
C ILE A 58 6.26 -0.11 3.81
N PHE A 59 6.55 0.42 5.00
CA PHE A 59 7.89 0.90 5.28
C PHE A 59 8.79 -0.24 5.72
N LYS A 60 10.08 -0.05 5.62
CA LYS A 60 11.02 -1.07 6.06
C LYS A 60 11.00 -1.24 7.56
N LYS A 61 10.58 -0.22 8.30
CA LYS A 61 10.43 -0.36 9.72
C LYS A 61 9.20 0.36 10.17
N LYS A 62 8.82 0.23 11.42
CA LYS A 62 7.61 0.83 11.91
C LYS A 62 7.79 2.30 12.23
N TYR A 63 6.77 3.09 11.95
CA TYR A 63 6.80 4.52 12.25
C TYR A 63 5.52 4.94 12.95
N ARG A 64 5.60 6.04 13.68
CA ARG A 64 4.44 6.66 14.27
C ARG A 64 4.11 7.84 13.38
N LEU A 65 2.87 8.30 13.44
CA LEU A 65 2.43 9.40 12.61
C LEU A 65 3.34 10.60 12.71
N ASN A 66 3.71 10.96 13.91
CA ASN A 66 4.56 12.09 14.13
C ASN A 66 5.88 11.96 13.41
N GLN A 67 6.44 10.77 13.38
CA GLN A 67 7.68 10.55 12.70
C GLN A 67 7.51 10.69 11.19
N LEU A 68 6.39 10.26 10.66
CA LEU A 68 6.16 10.38 9.24
C LEU A 68 6.02 11.84 8.86
N LYS A 69 5.27 12.59 9.64
CA LYS A 69 5.03 13.97 9.29
C LYS A 69 6.29 14.82 9.34
N THR A 70 7.28 14.41 10.09
CA THR A 70 8.50 15.19 10.17
C THR A 70 9.63 14.58 9.36
N SER A 71 9.38 13.49 8.63
CA SER A 71 10.44 12.83 7.92
C SER A 71 10.90 13.58 6.68
N SER A 72 10.03 14.35 6.06
CA SER A 72 10.41 15.18 4.94
C SER A 72 9.34 16.22 4.74
N VAL A 73 9.63 17.20 3.92
CA VAL A 73 8.65 18.24 3.64
C VAL A 73 7.45 17.62 2.93
N GLN A 74 7.69 16.75 1.97
CA GLN A 74 6.61 16.14 1.23
C GLN A 74 5.77 15.26 2.14
N ALA A 75 6.40 14.49 3.00
CA ALA A 75 5.66 13.62 3.90
C ALA A 75 4.83 14.46 4.87
N GLY A 76 5.33 15.62 5.25
CA GLY A 76 4.59 16.48 6.17
C GLY A 76 3.32 17.04 5.56
N ARG A 77 3.28 17.13 4.22
CA ARG A 77 2.10 17.67 3.56
C ARG A 77 1.04 16.62 3.31
N CYS A 78 1.36 15.37 3.47
CA CYS A 78 0.41 14.29 3.24
C CYS A 78 -0.50 14.07 4.44
N HIS A 79 -1.66 13.55 4.15
CA HIS A 79 -2.56 13.12 5.21
C HIS A 79 -2.32 11.62 5.34
N TRP A 80 -1.78 11.17 6.45
CA TRP A 80 -1.42 9.78 6.67
C TRP A 80 -2.39 9.09 7.61
N GLU A 81 -2.71 7.84 7.29
CA GLU A 81 -3.51 7.05 8.18
C GLU A 81 -2.96 5.63 8.18
N PRO A 82 -2.97 4.93 9.30
CA PRO A 82 -2.53 3.54 9.30
C PRO A 82 -3.52 2.73 8.47
N GLN A 83 -3.07 1.68 7.84
CA GLN A 83 -3.95 0.85 7.06
C GLN A 83 -5.04 0.29 7.97
N SER A 84 -6.27 0.29 7.51
CA SER A 84 -7.39 -0.19 8.30
C SER A 84 -7.27 -1.67 8.57
N VAL A 85 -7.67 -2.10 9.75
CA VAL A 85 -7.65 -3.52 10.07
C VAL A 85 -8.75 -4.23 9.29
N TYR A 86 -9.66 -3.50 8.67
CA TYR A 86 -10.72 -4.13 7.91
C TYR A 86 -10.37 -4.28 6.43
N SER A 87 -9.15 -3.94 6.03
CA SER A 87 -8.77 -4.10 4.65
C SER A 87 -7.48 -4.89 4.59
N THR A 88 -7.21 -5.50 3.46
CA THR A 88 -5.99 -6.25 3.29
C THR A 88 -5.01 -5.39 2.50
N PRO A 89 -3.74 -5.73 2.52
CA PRO A 89 -2.78 -5.01 1.71
C PRO A 89 -3.13 -5.00 0.24
N ALA A 90 -3.69 -6.10 -0.26
CA ALA A 90 -4.07 -6.15 -1.66
C ALA A 90 -5.19 -5.17 -1.95
N GLN A 91 -6.16 -5.06 -1.05
CA GLN A 91 -7.25 -4.14 -1.26
C GLN A 91 -6.76 -2.71 -1.20
N ALA A 92 -5.86 -2.41 -0.29
CA ALA A 92 -5.34 -1.06 -0.16
C ALA A 92 -4.55 -0.68 -1.40
N ALA A 93 -3.77 -1.61 -1.93
CA ALA A 93 -3.00 -1.33 -3.12
C ALA A 93 -3.91 -1.14 -4.33
N ASP A 94 -4.93 -1.99 -4.45
CA ASP A 94 -5.85 -1.88 -5.57
C ASP A 94 -6.55 -0.54 -5.58
N TYR A 95 -6.88 -0.04 -4.42
CA TYR A 95 -7.58 1.22 -4.36
C TYR A 95 -6.71 2.33 -4.95
N CYS A 96 -5.40 2.27 -4.77
CA CYS A 96 -4.53 3.28 -5.32
C CYS A 96 -4.31 3.12 -6.82
N MET A 97 -4.70 1.97 -7.36
CA MET A 97 -4.53 1.71 -8.77
C MET A 97 -5.81 1.92 -9.55
N LYS A 98 -6.89 2.30 -8.87
CA LYS A 98 -8.20 2.27 -9.50
C LYS A 98 -8.36 3.13 -10.72
N ASP A 99 -7.63 4.24 -10.81
CA ASP A 99 -7.76 5.09 -11.97
C ASP A 99 -6.75 4.75 -13.06
N GLY A 100 -5.95 3.75 -12.86
CA GLY A 100 -5.04 3.30 -13.90
C GLY A 100 -3.75 4.09 -14.07
N ASN A 101 -3.59 5.17 -13.37
CA ASN A 101 -2.38 5.98 -13.49
C ASN A 101 -1.61 5.87 -12.18
N PHE A 102 -0.72 4.91 -12.08
CA PHE A 102 0.00 4.67 -10.84
C PHE A 102 1.39 4.13 -11.10
N LYS A 103 2.21 4.15 -10.07
CA LYS A 103 3.54 3.56 -10.11
C LYS A 103 3.72 2.72 -8.88
N GLU A 104 4.43 1.64 -9.00
CA GLU A 104 4.69 0.75 -7.87
C GLU A 104 6.17 0.52 -7.66
N PHE A 105 6.55 0.26 -6.42
CA PHE A 105 7.91 -0.08 -6.08
C PHE A 105 7.87 -1.32 -5.21
N GLY A 106 8.67 -2.32 -5.52
CA GLY A 106 8.72 -3.52 -4.69
C GLY A 106 7.63 -4.50 -5.05
N GLU A 107 7.55 -5.55 -4.30
CA GLU A 107 6.54 -6.55 -4.55
C GLU A 107 5.67 -6.71 -3.34
N LEU A 108 4.39 -6.89 -3.55
CA LEU A 108 3.45 -7.03 -2.47
C LEU A 108 3.18 -8.50 -2.29
N TYR A 109 3.55 -9.03 -1.12
CA TYR A 109 3.32 -10.43 -0.84
C TYR A 109 2.10 -10.55 0.07
N VAL A 110 1.25 -11.51 -0.26
CA VAL A 110 0.04 -11.74 0.51
C VAL A 110 0.15 -13.12 1.11
N GLU A 111 0.00 -13.22 2.41
CA GLU A 111 0.06 -14.48 3.05
C GLU A 111 -1.33 -15.01 3.22
N TYR A 112 -1.58 -16.24 2.84
CA TYR A 112 -2.88 -16.82 2.99
C TYR A 112 -3.01 -17.41 4.39
N PRO A 113 -4.19 -17.32 4.96
CA PRO A 113 -4.39 -17.94 6.25
C PRO A 113 -4.18 -19.43 6.10
N GLU A 114 -3.71 -20.05 7.16
CA GLU A 114 -3.43 -21.44 7.09
C GLU A 114 -4.59 -22.27 6.71
N PHE A 115 -5.76 -21.94 7.19
CA PHE A 115 -6.90 -22.77 6.88
C PHE A 115 -7.23 -22.66 5.39
N LEU A 116 -6.92 -21.57 4.74
CA LEU A 116 -7.19 -21.47 3.35
C LEU A 116 -6.20 -22.33 2.60
N ASN A 117 -5.00 -22.40 3.05
CA ASN A 117 -4.03 -23.21 2.39
C ASN A 117 -4.45 -24.67 2.48
N ILE A 118 -4.98 -25.06 3.58
CA ILE A 118 -5.42 -26.40 3.74
C ILE A 118 -6.54 -26.69 2.78
N GLU A 119 -7.43 -25.78 2.62
CA GLU A 119 -8.48 -25.98 1.70
C GLU A 119 -7.97 -26.13 0.32
N LEU A 120 -7.04 -25.35 -0.07
CA LEU A 120 -6.49 -25.47 -1.36
C LEU A 120 -5.88 -26.84 -1.52
N TYR A 121 -5.25 -27.33 -0.55
CA TYR A 121 -4.68 -28.62 -0.64
C TYR A 121 -5.70 -29.66 -0.85
N ASP A 122 -6.75 -29.57 -0.20
CA ASP A 122 -7.78 -30.51 -0.33
C ASP A 122 -8.24 -30.55 -1.66
N GLY A 123 -8.60 -29.50 -2.13
CA GLY A 123 -9.06 -29.49 -3.39
C GLY A 123 -8.07 -30.01 -4.15
N GLY A 124 -7.11 -30.06 -3.53
CA GLY A 124 -6.23 -30.32 -4.33
C GLY A 124 -5.74 -31.45 -4.84
N HIS A 125 -6.19 -32.32 -4.59
CA HIS A 125 -5.63 -33.35 -5.13
C HIS A 125 -5.32 -32.91 -6.41
N SER A 126 -5.57 -31.85 -6.54
CA SER A 126 -5.15 -31.29 -7.65
C SER A 126 -3.81 -30.88 -7.26
N ASP A 127 -3.17 -31.58 -6.55
CA ASP A 127 -1.93 -31.21 -6.13
C ASP A 127 -1.06 -30.90 -7.24
N GLU A 128 -1.18 -31.51 -8.27
CA GLU A 128 -0.31 -31.25 -9.29
C GLU A 128 -0.48 -29.85 -9.73
N PHE A 129 -1.60 -29.24 -9.62
CA PHE A 129 -1.71 -27.92 -9.97
C PHE A 129 -1.16 -27.08 -8.96
N ALA A 130 -1.37 -27.40 -7.79
CA ALA A 130 -0.99 -26.56 -6.75
C ALA A 130 0.40 -26.18 -6.90
N GLU A 131 1.18 -27.10 -7.30
CA GLU A 131 2.49 -26.76 -7.24
C GLU A 131 2.91 -25.76 -8.22
N GLU A 132 2.31 -25.72 -9.29
CA GLU A 132 2.80 -24.83 -10.15
C GLU A 132 2.26 -23.50 -9.93
N GLU A 133 1.39 -23.34 -9.08
CA GLU A 133 0.89 -22.11 -8.93
C GLU A 133 1.31 -21.42 -7.82
N GLU A 134 1.81 -20.35 -7.88
CA GLU A 134 1.99 -19.57 -6.81
C GLU A 134 0.72 -19.06 -6.46
N PRO A 135 0.57 -18.49 -5.34
CA PRO A 135 -0.69 -17.96 -4.88
C PRO A 135 -1.24 -17.03 -5.94
N PRO A 136 -2.36 -17.32 -6.46
CA PRO A 136 -2.93 -16.57 -7.54
C PRO A 136 -3.05 -15.10 -7.24
N LEU A 137 -3.38 -14.78 -6.02
CA LEU A 137 -3.55 -13.42 -5.67
C LEU A 137 -2.29 -12.66 -5.83
N MET A 138 -1.23 -13.18 -5.36
CA MET A 138 -0.01 -12.53 -5.46
C MET A 138 0.38 -12.38 -6.89
N ARG A 139 0.14 -13.38 -7.66
CA ARG A 139 0.45 -13.36 -9.00
C ARG A 139 -0.33 -12.30 -9.72
N LEU A 140 -1.57 -12.14 -9.39
CA LEU A 140 -2.38 -11.17 -10.03
C LEU A 140 -1.84 -9.78 -9.81
N LYS A 141 -1.38 -9.51 -8.63
CA LYS A 141 -0.88 -8.21 -8.37
C LYS A 141 0.33 -7.95 -9.20
N SER A 142 1.21 -8.84 -9.26
CA SER A 142 2.38 -8.65 -10.01
C SER A 142 2.08 -8.44 -11.46
N VAL A 143 1.19 -9.19 -11.95
CA VAL A 143 0.85 -9.10 -13.33
C VAL A 143 0.25 -7.75 -13.64
N ALA A 144 -0.63 -7.28 -12.81
CA ALA A 144 -1.24 -6.00 -13.05
C ALA A 144 -0.18 -4.94 -13.09
N HIS A 145 0.76 -5.02 -12.22
CA HIS A 145 1.79 -4.04 -12.19
C HIS A 145 2.60 -4.08 -13.47
N SER A 146 3.04 -5.20 -13.87
CA SER A 146 3.83 -5.28 -15.02
C SER A 146 3.10 -4.84 -16.23
N SER A 147 1.90 -5.19 -16.37
CA SER A 147 1.23 -4.87 -17.56
C SER A 147 1.10 -3.37 -17.66
N VAL A 148 0.84 -2.72 -16.59
CA VAL A 148 0.71 -1.31 -16.65
C VAL A 148 2.07 -0.69 -16.88
N GLY A 149 3.03 -1.18 -16.23
CA GLY A 149 4.34 -0.63 -16.35
C GLY A 149 4.82 -0.70 -17.74
N GLU A 150 4.55 -1.75 -18.38
CA GLU A 150 5.02 -1.84 -19.63
C GLU A 150 4.32 -1.06 -20.57
N MET A 151 3.10 -0.88 -20.42
CA MET A 151 2.40 -0.14 -21.28
C MET A 151 2.84 1.21 -21.28
N LEU A 152 3.48 1.61 -20.30
CA LEU A 152 3.99 2.91 -20.29
C LEU A 152 5.27 3.00 -21.02
#